data_2f28469bdb6cc740c26f2a1b4adfacbf
#
_entry.id   2f28469bdb6cc740c26f2a1b4adfacbf
#
_cell.length_a   1.000
_cell.length_b   1.000
_cell.length_c   1.000
_cell.angle_alpha   90.00
_cell.angle_beta   90.00
_cell.angle_gamma   90.00
#
_symmetry.space_group_name_H-M   'P 1'
#
loop_
_entity.id
_entity.type
_entity.pdbx_description
1 polymer ?
#
loop_
_entity_poly.entity_id
_entity_poly.type
_entity_poly.pdbx_seq_one_letter_code
_entity_poly.pdbx_strand_id
1 'polypeptide(L)'
;MNGSVVTYTLERCVKCMRCVQACPTSALRMEDNRVIIDGHHCLNCGKCMRACHSQGLLAKGSTLEDIKNYDYTVCIVPGALISSCRSLDEAENLFYAIRELGFDEVVDFTDIEGQMMQETRILAEADEGLVISSMCPVINKLIEERYPMLVNHLAPLNYPSEIAARKIRERLKDKGDVGIFHLCECEAKLAFAKYPYLNMQYEVDHALATVDIFPLIRENLDKGRLPVTLCREGLQACNPTMMLQMPDDLIADGFDKINDILDMTEFGLLERFRILHLFPCFNGCIGGHLLWGNSYLTKNNIDALTSERRKQPSEINIEKLYSGRIISGDEDPRTLMEKLAFFQKVNEQLELLPGYDCSACGMQTCRIMAEAIVNGTKQLEDCHILHSMKEKDV
;
A
#
# COMPACT_ATOMS: atom_id res chain seq x y z
N MET A 1 -8.24 -9.49 1.81
CA MET A 1 -8.59 -8.47 0.76
C MET A 1 -8.63 -9.18 -0.58
N ASN A 2 -9.80 -9.50 -1.08
CA ASN A 2 -9.96 -10.31 -2.30
C ASN A 2 -10.33 -9.43 -3.50
N GLY A 3 -9.53 -8.40 -3.78
CA GLY A 3 -9.80 -7.52 -4.91
C GLY A 3 -8.66 -6.59 -5.27
N SER A 4 -8.71 -6.06 -6.48
CA SER A 4 -7.75 -5.08 -6.99
C SER A 4 -8.47 -3.81 -7.43
N VAL A 5 -7.94 -2.65 -7.05
CA VAL A 5 -8.38 -1.36 -7.61
C VAL A 5 -7.74 -1.06 -8.95
N VAL A 6 -6.75 -1.86 -9.35
CA VAL A 6 -6.09 -1.71 -10.65
C VAL A 6 -7.02 -2.24 -11.74
N THR A 7 -7.30 -1.39 -12.71
CA THR A 7 -8.11 -1.69 -13.89
C THR A 7 -7.25 -1.74 -15.14
N TYR A 8 -7.66 -2.56 -16.11
CA TYR A 8 -6.93 -2.74 -17.36
C TYR A 8 -7.72 -2.22 -18.55
N THR A 9 -7.06 -1.46 -19.42
CA THR A 9 -7.61 -0.88 -20.64
C THR A 9 -6.87 -1.46 -21.84
N LEU A 10 -7.57 -2.32 -22.62
CA LEU A 10 -7.00 -3.05 -23.76
C LEU A 10 -6.48 -2.10 -24.84
N GLU A 11 -7.21 -1.02 -25.14
CA GLU A 11 -6.92 -0.06 -26.21
C GLU A 11 -5.60 0.67 -26.00
N ARG A 12 -5.15 0.80 -24.74
CA ARG A 12 -3.88 1.44 -24.39
C ARG A 12 -2.72 0.45 -24.24
N CYS A 13 -3.03 -0.84 -24.20
CA CYS A 13 -2.01 -1.86 -23.94
C CYS A 13 -1.18 -2.18 -25.19
N VAL A 14 0.12 -1.99 -25.11
CA VAL A 14 1.09 -2.35 -26.17
C VAL A 14 1.74 -3.72 -25.96
N LYS A 15 1.23 -4.52 -25.01
CA LYS A 15 1.67 -5.91 -24.72
C LYS A 15 3.17 -6.06 -24.43
N CYS A 16 3.79 -5.07 -23.80
CA CYS A 16 5.23 -5.02 -23.53
C CYS A 16 5.69 -5.84 -22.32
N MET A 17 4.80 -6.49 -21.60
CA MET A 17 5.03 -7.37 -20.43
C MET A 17 5.64 -6.69 -19.18
N ARG A 18 5.98 -5.40 -19.20
CA ARG A 18 6.60 -4.71 -18.07
C ARG A 18 5.79 -4.76 -16.78
N CYS A 19 4.46 -4.69 -16.87
CA CYS A 19 3.58 -4.79 -15.70
C CYS A 19 3.60 -6.19 -15.08
N VAL A 20 3.71 -7.24 -15.90
CA VAL A 20 3.85 -8.63 -15.45
C VAL A 20 5.19 -8.80 -14.72
N GLN A 21 6.30 -8.35 -15.33
CA GLN A 21 7.63 -8.40 -14.72
C GLN A 21 7.74 -7.61 -13.42
N ALA A 22 7.05 -6.46 -13.33
CA ALA A 22 7.10 -5.60 -12.16
C ALA A 22 6.26 -6.10 -10.97
N CYS A 23 5.40 -7.12 -11.15
CA CYS A 23 4.50 -7.57 -10.11
C CYS A 23 5.23 -8.40 -9.04
N PRO A 24 5.29 -7.96 -7.76
CA PRO A 24 6.07 -8.65 -6.75
C PRO A 24 5.44 -9.98 -6.30
N THR A 25 4.14 -10.19 -6.53
CA THR A 25 3.42 -11.40 -6.15
C THR A 25 2.95 -12.22 -7.35
N SER A 26 3.38 -11.84 -8.57
CA SER A 26 2.94 -12.50 -9.80
C SER A 26 1.43 -12.49 -10.05
N ALA A 27 0.74 -11.56 -9.39
CA ALA A 27 -0.71 -11.38 -9.55
C ALA A 27 -1.11 -10.92 -10.97
N LEU A 28 -0.17 -10.54 -11.83
CA LEU A 28 -0.43 -10.19 -13.22
C LEU A 28 0.17 -11.22 -14.16
N ARG A 29 -0.64 -11.66 -15.13
CA ARG A 29 -0.22 -12.53 -16.22
C ARG A 29 -0.84 -12.10 -17.55
N MET A 30 -0.27 -12.53 -18.65
CA MET A 30 -0.81 -12.29 -19.97
C MET A 30 -1.47 -13.57 -20.49
N GLU A 31 -2.76 -13.50 -20.80
CA GLU A 31 -3.54 -14.57 -21.41
C GLU A 31 -4.36 -13.99 -22.55
N ASP A 32 -4.44 -14.69 -23.68
CA ASP A 32 -5.23 -14.28 -24.85
C ASP A 32 -5.03 -12.81 -25.25
N ASN A 33 -3.78 -12.35 -25.19
CA ASN A 33 -3.39 -10.98 -25.49
C ASN A 33 -3.99 -9.91 -24.53
N ARG A 34 -4.42 -10.30 -23.32
CA ARG A 34 -4.96 -9.43 -22.28
C ARG A 34 -4.20 -9.60 -20.98
N VAL A 35 -4.06 -8.53 -20.22
CA VAL A 35 -3.55 -8.61 -18.86
C VAL A 35 -4.67 -9.09 -17.95
N ILE A 36 -4.44 -10.20 -17.30
CA ILE A 36 -5.31 -10.74 -16.25
C ILE A 36 -4.70 -10.32 -14.89
N ILE A 37 -5.55 -9.83 -14.01
CA ILE A 37 -5.17 -9.39 -12.67
C ILE A 37 -5.85 -10.32 -11.66
N ASP A 38 -5.03 -11.08 -10.94
CA ASP A 38 -5.51 -11.87 -9.81
C ASP A 38 -5.67 -10.96 -8.59
N GLY A 39 -6.92 -10.61 -8.26
CA GLY A 39 -7.23 -9.75 -7.13
C GLY A 39 -6.90 -10.36 -5.77
N HIS A 40 -6.81 -11.69 -5.68
CA HIS A 40 -6.46 -12.39 -4.44
C HIS A 40 -4.99 -12.12 -4.07
N HIS A 41 -4.08 -12.29 -5.01
CA HIS A 41 -2.64 -12.10 -4.83
C HIS A 41 -2.18 -10.65 -5.08
N CYS A 42 -3.06 -9.76 -5.54
CA CYS A 42 -2.72 -8.37 -5.81
C CYS A 42 -2.54 -7.58 -4.51
N LEU A 43 -1.34 -7.10 -4.23
CA LEU A 43 -1.04 -6.24 -3.07
C LEU A 43 -1.58 -4.81 -3.20
N ASN A 44 -2.12 -4.43 -4.35
CA ASN A 44 -2.44 -3.04 -4.67
C ASN A 44 -1.24 -2.07 -4.46
N CYS A 45 -0.03 -2.51 -4.76
CA CYS A 45 1.20 -1.74 -4.51
C CYS A 45 1.54 -0.72 -5.61
N GLY A 46 0.80 -0.69 -6.73
CA GLY A 46 0.97 0.23 -7.85
C GLY A 46 2.20 0.02 -8.74
N LYS A 47 3.11 -0.94 -8.46
CA LYS A 47 4.33 -1.17 -9.29
C LYS A 47 4.01 -1.42 -10.76
N CYS A 48 2.94 -2.17 -11.06
CA CYS A 48 2.52 -2.44 -12.43
C CYS A 48 2.06 -1.19 -13.19
N MET A 49 1.42 -0.24 -12.50
CA MET A 49 1.00 1.04 -13.08
C MET A 49 2.21 1.92 -13.40
N ARG A 50 3.19 2.02 -12.47
CA ARG A 50 4.46 2.71 -12.71
C ARG A 50 5.24 2.13 -13.89
N ALA A 51 5.23 0.82 -14.04
CA ALA A 51 5.90 0.14 -15.14
C ALA A 51 5.19 0.32 -16.50
N CYS A 52 3.90 0.73 -16.49
CA CYS A 52 3.09 0.84 -17.69
C CYS A 52 3.21 2.22 -18.36
N HIS A 53 4.13 2.34 -19.30
CA HIS A 53 4.33 3.61 -20.03
C HIS A 53 3.15 4.01 -20.93
N SER A 54 2.35 3.05 -21.37
CA SER A 54 1.17 3.30 -22.19
C SER A 54 -0.09 3.63 -21.39
N GLN A 55 0.03 3.66 -20.04
CA GLN A 55 -1.10 3.92 -19.13
C GLN A 55 -2.29 2.98 -19.36
N GLY A 56 -2.03 1.74 -19.75
CA GLY A 56 -3.06 0.70 -19.89
C GLY A 56 -3.53 0.12 -18.55
N LEU A 57 -2.90 0.49 -17.43
CA LEU A 57 -3.30 0.15 -16.07
C LEU A 57 -3.51 1.42 -15.27
N LEU A 58 -4.66 1.53 -14.62
CA LEU A 58 -5.06 2.69 -13.81
C LEU A 58 -5.69 2.19 -12.51
N ALA A 59 -5.55 2.95 -11.42
CA ALA A 59 -6.33 2.71 -10.20
C ALA A 59 -7.69 3.39 -10.30
N LYS A 60 -8.73 2.78 -9.74
CA LYS A 60 -10.07 3.35 -9.72
C LYS A 60 -10.60 3.41 -8.30
N GLY A 61 -10.74 4.62 -7.77
CA GLY A 61 -11.38 4.95 -6.51
C GLY A 61 -12.84 5.38 -6.64
N SER A 62 -13.36 5.95 -5.57
CA SER A 62 -14.63 6.69 -5.52
C SER A 62 -14.51 8.03 -6.27
N THR A 63 -15.62 8.72 -6.44
CA THR A 63 -15.70 10.01 -7.15
C THR A 63 -16.24 11.11 -6.23
N LEU A 64 -16.05 12.37 -6.60
CA LEU A 64 -16.63 13.50 -5.87
C LEU A 64 -18.18 13.55 -5.97
N GLU A 65 -18.77 12.82 -6.91
CA GLU A 65 -20.22 12.72 -7.02
C GLU A 65 -20.84 12.03 -5.81
N ASP A 66 -20.09 11.14 -5.15
CA ASP A 66 -20.50 10.41 -3.97
C ASP A 66 -20.77 11.33 -2.75
N ILE A 67 -20.23 12.56 -2.75
CA ILE A 67 -20.48 13.60 -1.72
C ILE A 67 -22.00 13.85 -1.56
N LYS A 68 -22.75 13.82 -2.64
CA LYS A 68 -24.19 14.12 -2.67
C LYS A 68 -25.07 13.09 -1.95
N ASN A 69 -24.48 11.96 -1.57
CA ASN A 69 -25.21 10.86 -0.93
C ASN A 69 -25.35 11.04 0.59
N TYR A 70 -24.73 12.06 1.18
CA TYR A 70 -24.62 12.26 2.62
C TYR A 70 -25.19 13.60 3.08
N ASP A 71 -25.67 13.63 4.33
CA ASP A 71 -26.14 14.88 4.96
C ASP A 71 -24.98 15.79 5.38
N TYR A 72 -23.83 15.18 5.72
CA TYR A 72 -22.61 15.87 6.13
C TYR A 72 -21.37 15.09 5.66
N THR A 73 -20.39 15.78 5.11
CA THR A 73 -19.22 15.15 4.52
C THR A 73 -17.91 15.64 5.11
N VAL A 74 -17.03 14.71 5.42
CA VAL A 74 -15.70 14.99 5.95
C VAL A 74 -14.64 14.38 5.04
N CYS A 75 -13.69 15.20 4.60
CA CYS A 75 -12.51 14.76 3.88
C CYS A 75 -11.33 14.64 4.84
N ILE A 76 -10.75 13.45 4.97
CA ILE A 76 -9.53 13.23 5.75
C ILE A 76 -8.29 13.27 4.85
N VAL A 77 -7.29 14.04 5.27
CA VAL A 77 -6.07 14.33 4.51
C VAL A 77 -4.87 13.68 5.18
N PRO A 78 -4.13 12.78 4.49
CA PRO A 78 -2.99 12.09 5.07
C PRO A 78 -1.76 12.98 5.18
N GLY A 79 -0.91 12.71 6.18
CA GLY A 79 0.36 13.39 6.38
C GLY A 79 1.28 13.35 5.15
N ALA A 80 1.20 12.27 4.36
CA ALA A 80 1.96 12.13 3.13
C ALA A 80 1.62 13.19 2.07
N LEU A 81 0.32 13.53 1.91
CA LEU A 81 -0.12 14.60 1.01
C LEU A 81 0.28 15.97 1.54
N ILE A 82 0.06 16.21 2.85
CA ILE A 82 0.40 17.46 3.52
C ILE A 82 1.91 17.76 3.40
N SER A 83 2.76 16.73 3.49
CA SER A 83 4.21 16.86 3.33
C SER A 83 4.63 17.39 1.95
N SER A 84 3.74 17.40 0.95
CA SER A 84 4.02 18.04 -0.34
C SER A 84 4.05 19.57 -0.27
N CYS A 85 3.45 20.18 0.76
CA CYS A 85 3.47 21.61 1.00
C CYS A 85 4.81 22.07 1.57
N ARG A 86 5.30 23.22 1.13
CA ARG A 86 6.61 23.79 1.53
C ARG A 86 6.53 24.68 2.77
N SER A 87 5.32 25.05 3.17
CA SER A 87 5.05 25.89 4.34
C SER A 87 3.68 25.58 4.92
N LEU A 88 3.43 26.06 6.14
CA LEU A 88 2.12 25.96 6.77
C LEU A 88 1.07 26.71 5.97
N ASP A 89 1.40 27.87 5.41
CA ASP A 89 0.52 28.64 4.52
C ASP A 89 0.05 27.83 3.30
N GLU A 90 0.96 27.08 2.67
CA GLU A 90 0.60 26.20 1.54
C GLU A 90 -0.30 25.04 2.00
N ALA A 91 -0.09 24.51 3.21
CA ALA A 91 -0.99 23.50 3.76
C ALA A 91 -2.38 24.09 4.03
N GLU A 92 -2.49 25.29 4.59
CA GLU A 92 -3.76 25.96 4.82
C GLU A 92 -4.50 26.26 3.49
N ASN A 93 -3.77 26.64 2.43
CA ASN A 93 -4.32 26.81 1.09
C ASN A 93 -4.82 25.48 0.51
N LEU A 94 -4.06 24.39 0.70
CA LEU A 94 -4.46 23.06 0.26
C LEU A 94 -5.77 22.61 0.95
N PHE A 95 -5.87 22.77 2.26
CA PHE A 95 -7.09 22.44 3.01
C PHE A 95 -8.29 23.26 2.57
N TYR A 96 -8.09 24.55 2.34
CA TYR A 96 -9.14 25.41 1.76
C TYR A 96 -9.56 24.90 0.39
N ALA A 97 -8.61 24.63 -0.51
CA ALA A 97 -8.89 24.18 -1.87
C ALA A 97 -9.63 22.83 -1.89
N ILE A 98 -9.32 21.91 -0.96
CA ILE A 98 -10.05 20.64 -0.81
C ILE A 98 -11.48 20.89 -0.34
N ARG A 99 -11.70 21.79 0.63
CA ARG A 99 -13.04 22.12 1.10
C ARG A 99 -13.93 22.67 -0.02
N GLU A 100 -13.37 23.50 -0.90
CA GLU A 100 -14.09 24.07 -2.05
C GLU A 100 -14.53 23.01 -3.10
N LEU A 101 -14.10 21.74 -2.95
CA LEU A 101 -14.61 20.63 -3.75
C LEU A 101 -16.01 20.17 -3.31
N GLY A 102 -16.53 20.71 -2.21
CA GLY A 102 -17.89 20.46 -1.72
C GLY A 102 -17.96 19.71 -0.40
N PHE A 103 -16.84 19.56 0.31
CA PHE A 103 -16.83 18.97 1.65
C PHE A 103 -17.24 19.99 2.72
N ASP A 104 -18.05 19.55 3.69
CA ASP A 104 -18.41 20.36 4.84
C ASP A 104 -17.23 20.59 5.78
N GLU A 105 -16.39 19.57 5.95
CA GLU A 105 -15.20 19.64 6.78
C GLU A 105 -14.00 18.95 6.11
N VAL A 106 -12.80 19.52 6.32
CA VAL A 106 -11.52 18.92 5.89
C VAL A 106 -10.61 18.86 7.10
N VAL A 107 -10.12 17.67 7.42
CA VAL A 107 -9.28 17.43 8.59
C VAL A 107 -8.06 16.58 8.25
N ASP A 108 -6.97 16.79 8.97
CA ASP A 108 -5.83 15.88 8.97
C ASP A 108 -5.97 14.82 10.07
N PHE A 109 -5.17 13.78 10.00
CA PHE A 109 -5.05 12.77 11.06
C PHE A 109 -3.57 12.48 11.43
N THR A 110 -2.73 13.50 11.27
CA THR A 110 -1.30 13.40 11.60
C THR A 110 -1.05 13.08 13.07
N ASP A 111 -1.92 13.51 13.99
CA ASP A 111 -1.85 13.13 15.40
C ASP A 111 -2.06 11.62 15.61
N ILE A 112 -2.92 11.00 14.83
CA ILE A 112 -3.16 9.55 14.90
C ILE A 112 -2.00 8.79 14.26
N GLU A 113 -1.47 9.26 13.12
CA GLU A 113 -0.25 8.69 12.51
C GLU A 113 0.92 8.72 13.50
N GLY A 114 1.10 9.83 14.24
CA GLY A 114 2.11 9.97 15.28
C GLY A 114 1.88 9.01 16.46
N GLN A 115 0.65 8.87 16.92
CA GLN A 115 0.31 7.91 17.98
C GLN A 115 0.60 6.47 17.57
N MET A 116 0.30 6.09 16.33
CA MET A 116 0.59 4.73 15.83
C MET A 116 2.08 4.38 15.94
N MET A 117 2.98 5.35 15.74
CA MET A 117 4.40 5.15 15.94
C MET A 117 4.75 4.92 17.40
N GLN A 118 4.15 5.72 18.31
CA GLN A 118 4.35 5.55 19.74
C GLN A 118 3.84 4.20 20.24
N GLU A 119 2.64 3.78 19.81
CA GLU A 119 2.07 2.47 20.17
C GLU A 119 2.91 1.31 19.64
N THR A 120 3.46 1.42 18.43
CA THR A 120 4.39 0.41 17.90
C THR A 120 5.63 0.30 18.79
N ARG A 121 6.15 1.42 19.31
CA ARG A 121 7.28 1.43 20.25
C ARG A 121 6.90 0.80 21.60
N ILE A 122 5.74 1.15 22.16
CA ILE A 122 5.25 0.57 23.42
C ILE A 122 5.09 -0.95 23.30
N LEU A 123 4.56 -1.44 22.17
CA LEU A 123 4.45 -2.87 21.91
C LEU A 123 5.83 -3.55 21.88
N ALA A 124 6.81 -2.94 21.19
CA ALA A 124 8.16 -3.48 21.12
C ALA A 124 8.89 -3.47 22.45
N GLU A 125 8.60 -2.54 23.36
CA GLU A 125 9.14 -2.49 24.70
C GLU A 125 8.48 -3.49 25.66
N ALA A 126 7.20 -3.78 25.44
CA ALA A 126 6.43 -4.73 26.25
C ALA A 126 6.70 -6.20 25.90
N ASP A 127 7.09 -6.48 24.65
CA ASP A 127 7.41 -7.84 24.15
C ASP A 127 8.94 -7.98 24.03
N GLU A 128 9.47 -9.18 24.31
CA GLU A 128 10.88 -9.47 24.07
C GLU A 128 11.22 -9.72 22.59
N GLY A 129 10.19 -9.76 21.73
CA GLY A 129 10.28 -10.06 20.31
C GLY A 129 10.47 -8.84 19.39
N LEU A 130 10.69 -9.13 18.12
CA LEU A 130 10.70 -8.16 17.03
C LEU A 130 9.27 -7.76 16.68
N VAL A 131 9.02 -6.46 16.49
CA VAL A 131 7.73 -5.92 16.02
C VAL A 131 7.88 -5.31 14.63
N ILE A 132 7.01 -5.66 13.71
CA ILE A 132 6.93 -5.07 12.38
C ILE A 132 5.78 -4.06 12.37
N SER A 133 6.08 -2.80 12.03
CA SER A 133 5.07 -1.74 11.94
C SER A 133 3.99 -2.09 10.90
N SER A 134 2.73 -2.03 11.30
CA SER A 134 1.58 -2.37 10.46
C SER A 134 0.96 -1.19 9.71
N MET A 135 1.62 -0.05 9.66
CA MET A 135 1.10 1.15 9.00
C MET A 135 0.91 1.00 7.50
N CYS A 136 1.71 0.15 6.84
CA CYS A 136 1.64 -0.04 5.40
C CYS A 136 0.79 -1.27 5.02
N PRO A 137 -0.36 -1.07 4.33
CA PRO A 137 -1.20 -2.19 3.90
C PRO A 137 -0.53 -3.17 2.95
N VAL A 138 0.41 -2.68 2.12
CA VAL A 138 1.16 -3.52 1.18
C VAL A 138 2.06 -4.49 1.94
N ILE A 139 2.75 -4.01 2.99
CA ILE A 139 3.62 -4.84 3.83
C ILE A 139 2.80 -5.90 4.55
N ASN A 140 1.69 -5.50 5.14
CA ASN A 140 0.83 -6.41 5.87
C ASN A 140 0.37 -7.56 4.99
N LYS A 141 -0.15 -7.23 3.79
CA LYS A 141 -0.61 -8.24 2.84
C LYS A 141 0.55 -9.08 2.28
N LEU A 142 1.72 -8.49 2.04
CA LEU A 142 2.90 -9.23 1.59
C LEU A 142 3.33 -10.27 2.63
N ILE A 143 3.34 -9.90 3.91
CA ILE A 143 3.69 -10.80 5.01
C ILE A 143 2.66 -11.92 5.13
N GLU A 144 1.37 -11.59 5.10
CA GLU A 144 0.29 -12.59 5.15
C GLU A 144 0.39 -13.62 4.01
N GLU A 145 0.80 -13.21 2.82
CA GLU A 145 0.85 -14.09 1.65
C GLU A 145 2.17 -14.86 1.47
N ARG A 146 3.30 -14.24 1.83
CA ARG A 146 4.62 -14.81 1.53
C ARG A 146 5.46 -15.17 2.74
N TYR A 147 5.17 -14.55 3.88
CA TYR A 147 5.95 -14.71 5.13
C TYR A 147 5.03 -15.04 6.31
N PRO A 148 4.26 -16.14 6.23
CA PRO A 148 3.24 -16.45 7.24
C PRO A 148 3.82 -16.62 8.66
N MET A 149 5.10 -16.98 8.77
CA MET A 149 5.78 -17.08 10.07
C MET A 149 6.01 -15.71 10.72
N LEU A 150 6.03 -14.63 9.94
CA LEU A 150 6.23 -13.26 10.44
C LEU A 150 4.92 -12.55 10.79
N VAL A 151 3.80 -13.18 10.57
CA VAL A 151 2.48 -12.56 10.79
C VAL A 151 2.27 -12.15 12.25
N ASN A 152 2.74 -12.97 13.20
CA ASN A 152 2.66 -12.66 14.64
C ASN A 152 3.58 -11.52 15.07
N HIS A 153 4.52 -11.10 14.23
CA HIS A 153 5.38 -9.93 14.48
C HIS A 153 4.74 -8.63 14.00
N LEU A 154 3.65 -8.69 13.22
CA LEU A 154 2.93 -7.47 12.83
C LEU A 154 2.27 -6.82 14.04
N ALA A 155 2.51 -5.52 14.24
CA ALA A 155 1.82 -4.76 15.25
C ALA A 155 0.29 -4.87 15.05
N PRO A 156 -0.50 -5.32 16.05
CA PRO A 156 -1.92 -5.57 15.90
C PRO A 156 -2.73 -4.25 15.95
N LEU A 157 -2.28 -3.23 15.25
CA LEU A 157 -2.87 -1.90 15.24
C LEU A 157 -3.77 -1.71 14.01
N ASN A 158 -4.87 -0.98 14.18
CA ASN A 158 -5.73 -0.60 13.08
C ASN A 158 -5.06 0.50 12.22
N TYR A 159 -5.57 0.74 11.01
CA TYR A 159 -5.01 1.78 10.15
C TYR A 159 -5.36 3.19 10.65
N PRO A 160 -4.43 4.17 10.52
CA PRO A 160 -4.66 5.53 11.00
C PRO A 160 -5.94 6.17 10.42
N SER A 161 -6.24 5.94 9.15
CA SER A 161 -7.44 6.44 8.48
C SER A 161 -8.73 5.90 9.12
N GLU A 162 -8.75 4.61 9.49
CA GLU A 162 -9.91 3.98 10.12
C GLU A 162 -10.13 4.49 11.55
N ILE A 163 -9.04 4.70 12.29
CA ILE A 163 -9.09 5.29 13.63
C ILE A 163 -9.59 6.74 13.55
N ALA A 164 -9.10 7.51 12.57
CA ALA A 164 -9.55 8.88 12.34
C ALA A 164 -11.04 8.93 11.99
N ALA A 165 -11.48 8.07 11.08
CA ALA A 165 -12.86 7.98 10.66
C ALA A 165 -13.80 7.64 11.82
N ARG A 166 -13.45 6.66 12.65
CA ARG A 166 -14.20 6.30 13.86
C ARG A 166 -14.33 7.49 14.82
N LYS A 167 -13.21 8.19 15.08
CA LYS A 167 -13.20 9.39 15.94
C LYS A 167 -14.10 10.49 15.38
N ILE A 168 -14.12 10.67 14.06
CA ILE A 168 -14.99 11.64 13.38
C ILE A 168 -16.46 11.24 13.52
N ARG A 169 -16.83 9.98 13.32
CA ARG A 169 -18.21 9.50 13.48
C ARG A 169 -18.70 9.68 14.92
N GLU A 170 -17.87 9.34 15.92
CA GLU A 170 -18.20 9.57 17.33
C GLU A 170 -18.47 11.05 17.63
N ARG A 171 -17.67 11.96 17.07
CA ARG A 171 -17.83 13.42 17.22
C ARG A 171 -19.06 13.97 16.52
N LEU A 172 -19.41 13.42 15.36
CA LEU A 172 -20.46 13.93 14.48
C LEU A 172 -21.76 13.10 14.53
N LYS A 173 -21.94 12.24 15.53
CA LYS A 173 -23.10 11.33 15.66
C LYS A 173 -24.47 12.02 15.55
N ASP A 174 -24.54 13.33 15.84
CA ASP A 174 -25.77 14.13 15.81
C ASP A 174 -25.97 14.87 14.46
N LYS A 175 -25.12 14.64 13.45
CA LYS A 175 -25.15 15.35 12.15
C LYS A 175 -25.91 14.63 11.03
N GLY A 176 -26.62 13.54 11.35
CA GLY A 176 -27.31 12.74 10.34
C GLY A 176 -26.37 11.71 9.70
N ASP A 177 -26.55 11.45 8.40
CA ASP A 177 -25.69 10.52 7.66
C ASP A 177 -24.37 11.20 7.29
N VAL A 178 -23.28 10.78 7.93
CA VAL A 178 -21.94 11.36 7.77
C VAL A 178 -21.11 10.52 6.82
N GLY A 179 -20.74 11.08 5.66
CA GLY A 179 -19.82 10.48 4.70
C GLY A 179 -18.37 10.85 4.97
N ILE A 180 -17.50 9.85 5.13
CA ILE A 180 -16.06 10.05 5.34
C ILE A 180 -15.28 9.66 4.10
N PHE A 181 -14.55 10.64 3.56
CA PHE A 181 -13.76 10.54 2.34
C PHE A 181 -12.27 10.63 2.66
N HIS A 182 -11.51 9.65 2.21
CA HIS A 182 -10.05 9.63 2.39
C HIS A 182 -9.33 9.98 1.10
N LEU A 183 -8.48 11.00 1.12
CA LEU A 183 -7.55 11.29 0.02
C LEU A 183 -6.38 10.32 0.08
N CYS A 184 -6.32 9.41 -0.86
CA CYS A 184 -5.33 8.34 -0.84
C CYS A 184 -4.08 8.71 -1.64
N GLU A 185 -2.93 8.55 -1.00
CA GLU A 185 -1.62 8.72 -1.61
C GLU A 185 -1.15 7.47 -2.37
N CYS A 186 -1.82 6.33 -2.19
CA CYS A 186 -1.45 5.09 -2.86
C CYS A 186 -2.64 4.16 -3.10
N GLU A 187 -2.47 3.22 -4.02
CA GLU A 187 -3.49 2.26 -4.45
C GLU A 187 -3.91 1.30 -3.33
N ALA A 188 -3.00 0.97 -2.41
CA ALA A 188 -3.34 0.08 -1.31
C ALA A 188 -4.33 0.73 -0.34
N LYS A 189 -4.15 2.00 0.00
CA LYS A 189 -5.11 2.76 0.80
C LYS A 189 -6.42 3.00 0.04
N LEU A 190 -6.33 3.23 -1.29
CA LEU A 190 -7.50 3.33 -2.15
C LEU A 190 -8.31 2.02 -2.17
N ALA A 191 -7.62 0.88 -2.11
CA ALA A 191 -8.26 -0.43 -2.10
C ALA A 191 -9.03 -0.72 -0.81
N PHE A 192 -8.64 -0.11 0.30
CA PHE A 192 -9.26 -0.36 1.59
C PHE A 192 -10.77 -0.11 1.60
N ALA A 193 -11.21 1.05 1.15
CA ALA A 193 -12.63 1.41 1.14
C ALA A 193 -13.48 0.52 0.21
N LYS A 194 -12.85 -0.15 -0.76
CA LYS A 194 -13.57 -1.00 -1.72
C LYS A 194 -13.49 -2.49 -1.40
N TYR A 195 -12.37 -2.92 -0.85
CA TYR A 195 -12.06 -4.32 -0.55
C TYR A 195 -11.57 -4.45 0.89
N PRO A 196 -12.47 -4.48 1.83
CA PRO A 196 -12.14 -4.59 3.24
C PRO A 196 -11.30 -5.83 3.56
N TYR A 197 -10.36 -5.67 4.49
CA TYR A 197 -9.64 -6.79 5.10
C TYR A 197 -10.61 -7.63 5.95
N LEU A 198 -10.39 -8.94 6.00
CA LEU A 198 -11.18 -9.91 6.75
C LEU A 198 -11.69 -9.35 8.10
N ASN A 199 -13.00 -9.31 8.27
CA ASN A 199 -13.71 -8.96 9.51
C ASN A 199 -13.36 -7.60 10.16
N MET A 200 -12.65 -6.71 9.46
CA MET A 200 -12.45 -5.35 9.96
C MET A 200 -13.68 -4.50 9.69
N GLN A 201 -14.09 -3.73 10.67
CA GLN A 201 -15.10 -2.71 10.53
C GLN A 201 -14.47 -1.49 9.84
N TYR A 202 -15.03 -1.09 8.71
CA TYR A 202 -14.58 0.05 7.93
C TYR A 202 -15.38 1.27 8.31
N GLU A 203 -14.66 2.33 8.60
CA GLU A 203 -15.22 3.60 9.00
C GLU A 203 -15.07 4.66 7.89
N VAL A 204 -14.18 4.44 6.94
CA VAL A 204 -14.03 5.27 5.73
C VAL A 204 -15.01 4.77 4.67
N ASP A 205 -15.91 5.63 4.19
CA ASP A 205 -16.91 5.26 3.17
C ASP A 205 -16.32 5.32 1.76
N HIS A 206 -15.52 6.34 1.48
CA HIS A 206 -15.02 6.62 0.15
C HIS A 206 -13.52 6.92 0.15
N ALA A 207 -12.82 6.35 -0.83
CA ALA A 207 -11.42 6.61 -1.09
C ALA A 207 -11.24 7.27 -2.45
N LEU A 208 -10.62 8.45 -2.46
CA LEU A 208 -10.36 9.26 -3.64
C LEU A 208 -8.88 9.19 -3.99
N ALA A 209 -8.55 8.88 -5.24
CA ALA A 209 -7.19 8.97 -5.72
C ALA A 209 -6.78 10.45 -5.81
N THR A 210 -5.79 10.85 -5.02
CA THR A 210 -5.40 12.27 -4.90
C THR A 210 -5.04 12.87 -6.26
N VAL A 211 -4.34 12.11 -7.11
CA VAL A 211 -3.93 12.56 -8.45
C VAL A 211 -5.12 12.85 -9.38
N ASP A 212 -6.24 12.11 -9.22
CA ASP A 212 -7.42 12.29 -10.09
C ASP A 212 -8.16 13.60 -9.80
N ILE A 213 -8.16 14.05 -8.54
CA ILE A 213 -8.83 15.29 -8.12
C ILE A 213 -7.88 16.48 -8.07
N PHE A 214 -6.58 16.28 -8.31
CA PHE A 214 -5.58 17.35 -8.29
C PHE A 214 -5.90 18.53 -9.23
N PRO A 215 -6.38 18.33 -10.46
CA PRO A 215 -6.75 19.44 -11.32
C PRO A 215 -7.78 20.38 -10.66
N LEU A 216 -8.79 19.82 -9.98
CA LEU A 216 -9.82 20.59 -9.28
C LEU A 216 -9.29 21.28 -8.01
N ILE A 217 -8.42 20.59 -7.26
CA ILE A 217 -7.71 21.20 -6.12
C ILE A 217 -6.91 22.42 -6.61
N ARG A 218 -6.15 22.25 -7.70
CA ARG A 218 -5.30 23.30 -8.27
C ARG A 218 -6.09 24.55 -8.68
N GLU A 219 -7.30 24.41 -9.17
CA GLU A 219 -8.17 25.53 -9.51
C GLU A 219 -8.54 26.39 -8.30
N ASN A 220 -8.52 25.80 -7.08
CA ASN A 220 -8.91 26.45 -5.84
C ASN A 220 -7.72 26.84 -4.95
N LEU A 221 -6.48 26.49 -5.32
CA LEU A 221 -5.29 26.95 -4.61
C LEU A 221 -5.20 28.49 -4.64
N ASP A 222 -4.67 29.07 -3.58
CA ASP A 222 -4.47 30.51 -3.38
C ASP A 222 -5.75 31.37 -3.33
N LYS A 223 -6.94 30.75 -3.29
CA LYS A 223 -8.22 31.46 -3.15
C LYS A 223 -8.60 31.75 -1.70
N GLY A 224 -8.02 31.03 -0.75
CA GLY A 224 -8.31 31.19 0.68
C GLY A 224 -7.42 30.30 1.54
N ARG A 225 -7.63 30.38 2.86
CA ARG A 225 -6.90 29.58 3.84
C ARG A 225 -7.85 28.94 4.84
N LEU A 226 -7.60 27.70 5.19
CA LEU A 226 -8.24 26.99 6.27
C LEU A 226 -7.16 26.65 7.31
N PRO A 227 -7.20 27.26 8.52
CA PRO A 227 -6.17 27.03 9.52
C PRO A 227 -6.00 25.57 9.90
N VAL A 228 -4.77 25.08 9.92
CA VAL A 228 -4.43 23.70 10.31
C VAL A 228 -3.36 23.71 11.40
N THR A 229 -3.37 22.65 12.21
CA THR A 229 -2.31 22.41 13.20
C THR A 229 -1.89 20.95 13.05
N LEU A 230 -0.62 20.73 12.72
CA LEU A 230 -0.09 19.43 12.30
C LEU A 230 0.74 18.79 13.41
N CYS A 231 0.71 17.45 13.44
CA CYS A 231 1.58 16.66 14.30
C CYS A 231 2.88 16.31 13.57
N ARG A 232 4.02 16.68 14.16
CA ARG A 232 5.34 16.44 13.59
C ARG A 232 5.62 14.94 13.45
N GLU A 233 5.34 14.20 14.51
CA GLU A 233 5.55 12.76 14.59
C GLU A 233 4.74 12.01 13.52
N GLY A 234 3.53 12.47 13.24
CA GLY A 234 2.71 11.91 12.17
C GLY A 234 3.24 12.20 10.77
N LEU A 235 3.75 13.41 10.52
CA LEU A 235 4.43 13.69 9.25
C LEU A 235 5.71 12.86 9.10
N GLN A 236 6.44 12.60 10.20
CA GLN A 236 7.60 11.72 10.22
C GLN A 236 7.20 10.26 9.93
N ALA A 237 6.06 9.80 10.44
CA ALA A 237 5.56 8.44 10.22
C ALA A 237 5.39 8.08 8.73
N CYS A 238 5.16 9.07 7.88
CA CYS A 238 5.01 8.93 6.43
C CYS A 238 6.33 9.04 5.65
N ASN A 239 7.44 9.39 6.33
CA ASN A 239 8.71 9.77 5.71
C ASN A 239 9.90 9.13 6.43
N PRO A 240 10.42 7.97 5.97
CA PRO A 240 11.49 7.23 6.62
C PRO A 240 12.76 8.05 6.82
N THR A 241 13.05 9.03 5.95
CA THR A 241 14.27 9.85 6.05
C THR A 241 14.24 10.86 7.19
N MET A 242 13.05 11.16 7.72
CA MET A 242 12.82 12.11 8.81
C MET A 242 12.36 11.42 10.11
N MET A 243 12.17 10.10 10.08
CA MET A 243 11.85 9.34 11.30
C MET A 243 13.02 9.42 12.29
N LEU A 244 12.68 9.59 13.57
CA LEU A 244 13.64 9.43 14.64
C LEU A 244 14.01 7.96 14.76
N GLN A 245 15.22 7.61 14.35
CA GLN A 245 15.71 6.23 14.41
C GLN A 245 16.40 5.98 15.75
N MET A 246 15.86 5.04 16.50
CA MET A 246 16.52 4.49 17.68
C MET A 246 17.55 3.43 17.26
N PRO A 247 18.57 3.14 18.10
CA PRO A 247 19.62 2.17 17.74
C PRO A 247 19.12 0.77 17.42
N ASP A 248 17.96 0.40 17.93
CA ASP A 248 17.28 -0.88 17.77
C ASP A 248 16.15 -0.85 16.74
N ASP A 249 16.03 0.23 15.95
CA ASP A 249 15.12 0.33 14.83
C ASP A 249 15.82 0.00 13.51
N LEU A 250 15.12 -0.70 12.62
CA LEU A 250 15.48 -0.82 11.23
C LEU A 250 14.42 -0.12 10.38
N ILE A 251 14.82 0.91 9.67
CA ILE A 251 13.95 1.65 8.75
C ILE A 251 14.45 1.37 7.34
N ALA A 252 13.56 0.87 6.48
CA ALA A 252 13.90 0.55 5.09
C ALA A 252 12.80 0.97 4.13
N ASP A 253 13.23 1.41 2.94
CA ASP A 253 12.34 1.73 1.84
C ASP A 253 12.77 1.07 0.53
N GLY A 254 11.81 0.90 -0.39
CA GLY A 254 12.01 0.21 -1.66
C GLY A 254 11.74 -1.29 -1.60
N PHE A 255 10.87 -1.74 -2.51
CA PHE A 255 10.29 -3.08 -2.46
C PHE A 255 11.32 -4.22 -2.47
N ASP A 256 12.39 -4.08 -3.28
CA ASP A 256 13.40 -5.14 -3.41
C ASP A 256 14.19 -5.33 -2.11
N LYS A 257 14.50 -4.23 -1.40
CA LYS A 257 15.17 -4.28 -0.10
C LYS A 257 14.29 -4.86 1.00
N ILE A 258 12.99 -4.62 0.91
CA ILE A 258 12.03 -5.18 1.88
C ILE A 258 11.96 -6.70 1.80
N ASN A 259 11.97 -7.29 0.60
CA ASN A 259 12.02 -8.75 0.47
C ASN A 259 13.29 -9.31 1.13
N ASP A 260 14.47 -8.72 0.86
CA ASP A 260 15.73 -9.15 1.49
C ASP A 260 15.62 -9.09 3.04
N ILE A 261 15.01 -8.02 3.59
CA ILE A 261 14.84 -7.83 5.04
C ILE A 261 13.85 -8.86 5.61
N LEU A 262 12.75 -9.11 4.93
CA LEU A 262 11.77 -10.11 5.40
C LEU A 262 12.35 -11.51 5.36
N ASP A 263 13.12 -11.87 4.32
CA ASP A 263 13.86 -13.13 4.25
C ASP A 263 14.86 -13.26 5.43
N MET A 264 15.65 -12.21 5.70
CA MET A 264 16.58 -12.18 6.83
C MET A 264 15.86 -12.29 8.18
N THR A 265 14.66 -11.69 8.30
CA THR A 265 13.85 -11.74 9.52
C THR A 265 13.34 -13.16 9.77
N GLU A 266 12.84 -13.83 8.71
CA GLU A 266 12.34 -15.21 8.81
C GLU A 266 13.45 -16.19 9.20
N PHE A 267 14.70 -15.94 8.80
CA PHE A 267 15.87 -16.71 9.20
C PHE A 267 16.47 -16.29 10.55
N GLY A 268 15.87 -15.37 11.29
CA GLY A 268 16.34 -14.92 12.61
C GLY A 268 17.64 -14.11 12.57
N LEU A 269 18.00 -13.50 11.43
CA LEU A 269 19.26 -12.75 11.28
C LEU A 269 19.17 -11.29 11.77
N LEU A 270 17.98 -10.84 12.16
CA LEU A 270 17.73 -9.47 12.59
C LEU A 270 17.33 -9.34 14.07
N GLU A 271 17.67 -10.29 14.92
CA GLU A 271 17.32 -10.33 16.35
C GLU A 271 17.79 -9.12 17.16
N ARG A 272 18.80 -8.37 16.67
CA ARG A 272 19.28 -7.14 17.31
C ARG A 272 18.30 -5.96 17.20
N PHE A 273 17.36 -6.03 16.27
CA PHE A 273 16.35 -4.98 16.05
C PHE A 273 15.07 -5.28 16.81
N ARG A 274 14.45 -4.25 17.33
CA ARG A 274 13.17 -4.32 18.03
C ARG A 274 12.01 -3.94 17.14
N ILE A 275 12.21 -3.00 16.23
CA ILE A 275 11.16 -2.54 15.32
C ILE A 275 11.66 -2.52 13.88
N LEU A 276 10.86 -3.06 12.97
CA LEU A 276 11.02 -2.87 11.53
C LEU A 276 9.97 -1.89 11.01
N HIS A 277 10.42 -0.77 10.46
CA HIS A 277 9.59 0.17 9.70
C HIS A 277 9.85 -0.05 8.21
N LEU A 278 8.92 -0.67 7.51
CA LEU A 278 9.08 -1.12 6.12
C LEU A 278 8.19 -0.32 5.18
N PHE A 279 8.78 0.33 4.18
CA PHE A 279 8.09 1.13 3.20
C PHE A 279 8.36 0.61 1.78
N PRO A 280 7.38 0.03 1.06
CA PRO A 280 7.58 -0.46 -0.31
C PRO A 280 7.82 0.66 -1.32
N CYS A 281 7.43 1.90 -0.98
CA CYS A 281 7.67 3.09 -1.78
C CYS A 281 8.97 3.79 -1.37
N PHE A 282 9.76 4.27 -2.34
CA PHE A 282 10.92 5.11 -2.05
C PHE A 282 10.52 6.40 -1.33
N ASN A 283 11.24 6.77 -0.29
CA ASN A 283 10.92 7.85 0.64
C ASN A 283 9.59 7.66 1.40
N GLY A 284 9.11 6.42 1.55
CA GLY A 284 7.90 6.11 2.30
C GLY A 284 6.61 6.55 1.60
N CYS A 285 5.59 6.89 2.41
CA CYS A 285 4.27 7.25 1.88
C CYS A 285 4.29 8.54 1.06
N ILE A 286 5.24 9.48 1.32
CA ILE A 286 5.43 10.68 0.48
C ILE A 286 5.88 10.35 -0.95
N GLY A 287 6.35 9.13 -1.21
CA GLY A 287 6.61 8.56 -2.54
C GLY A 287 5.44 7.78 -3.13
N GLY A 288 4.27 7.87 -2.55
CA GLY A 288 3.05 7.21 -3.03
C GLY A 288 2.68 7.58 -4.46
N HIS A 289 2.14 6.63 -5.21
CA HIS A 289 1.93 6.80 -6.65
C HIS A 289 0.79 7.74 -7.02
N LEU A 290 -0.15 7.94 -6.10
CA LEU A 290 -1.31 8.80 -6.30
C LEU A 290 -1.05 10.24 -5.83
N LEU A 291 0.19 10.57 -5.44
CA LEU A 291 0.62 11.94 -5.14
C LEU A 291 1.23 12.60 -6.38
N TRP A 292 1.15 13.91 -6.42
CA TRP A 292 1.90 14.74 -7.36
C TRP A 292 3.23 15.21 -6.74
N GLY A 293 4.18 15.55 -7.58
CA GLY A 293 5.47 16.08 -7.16
C GLY A 293 6.57 15.00 -7.04
N ASN A 294 7.68 15.41 -6.47
CA ASN A 294 8.87 14.59 -6.30
C ASN A 294 9.18 14.43 -4.83
N SER A 295 9.11 13.20 -4.30
CA SER A 295 9.34 12.90 -2.88
C SER A 295 10.73 13.30 -2.37
N TYR A 296 11.74 13.36 -3.24
CA TYR A 296 13.06 13.87 -2.86
C TYR A 296 13.09 15.38 -2.57
N LEU A 297 12.17 16.15 -3.16
CA LEU A 297 12.03 17.58 -2.89
C LEU A 297 11.17 17.82 -1.65
N THR A 298 10.22 16.96 -1.36
CA THR A 298 9.24 17.14 -0.27
C THR A 298 9.70 16.56 1.07
N LYS A 299 10.68 15.66 1.08
CA LYS A 299 11.10 14.93 2.28
C LYS A 299 11.54 15.81 3.46
N ASN A 300 11.98 17.03 3.21
CA ASN A 300 12.49 17.95 4.24
C ASN A 300 11.49 19.04 4.65
N ASN A 301 10.23 19.00 4.16
CA ASN A 301 9.26 20.07 4.41
C ASN A 301 8.68 20.05 5.85
N ILE A 302 8.87 18.96 6.60
CA ILE A 302 8.27 18.77 7.93
C ILE A 302 8.62 19.91 8.90
N ASP A 303 9.86 20.37 8.88
CA ASP A 303 10.31 21.47 9.76
C ASP A 303 9.53 22.76 9.49
N ALA A 304 9.36 23.12 8.23
CA ALA A 304 8.60 24.31 7.83
C ALA A 304 7.10 24.18 8.17
N LEU A 305 6.54 22.98 8.03
CA LEU A 305 5.13 22.70 8.33
C LEU A 305 4.80 22.75 9.84
N THR A 306 5.78 22.51 10.71
CA THR A 306 5.58 22.39 12.16
C THR A 306 6.32 23.42 12.99
N SER A 307 6.93 24.44 12.35
CA SER A 307 7.73 25.46 13.02
C SER A 307 6.92 26.43 13.88
N GLU A 308 5.75 26.85 13.40
CA GLU A 308 4.93 27.86 14.05
C GLU A 308 3.90 27.25 15.00
N ARG A 309 3.23 26.19 14.58
CA ARG A 309 2.17 25.51 15.34
C ARG A 309 2.31 24.01 15.15
N ARG A 310 2.22 23.29 16.25
CA ARG A 310 2.17 21.81 16.21
C ARG A 310 1.21 21.27 17.26
N LYS A 311 0.55 20.15 16.96
CA LYS A 311 -0.19 19.33 17.92
C LYS A 311 0.66 18.13 18.36
N GLN A 312 0.35 17.59 19.53
CA GLN A 312 0.94 16.35 20.00
C GLN A 312 0.24 15.15 19.33
N PRO A 313 0.86 13.96 19.31
CA PRO A 313 0.18 12.73 19.01
C PRO A 313 -1.12 12.59 19.83
N SER A 314 -2.14 11.99 19.22
CA SER A 314 -3.45 11.85 19.87
C SER A 314 -3.36 10.88 21.05
N GLU A 315 -4.02 11.19 22.15
CA GLU A 315 -4.24 10.25 23.26
C GLU A 315 -5.57 9.52 23.02
N ILE A 316 -5.55 8.43 22.26
CA ILE A 316 -6.72 7.59 22.03
C ILE A 316 -6.60 6.35 22.93
N ASN A 317 -7.74 5.83 23.40
CA ASN A 317 -7.76 4.57 24.13
C ASN A 317 -7.11 3.46 23.27
N ILE A 318 -6.12 2.79 23.84
CA ILE A 318 -5.34 1.71 23.20
C ILE A 318 -6.26 0.64 22.59
N GLU A 319 -7.35 0.25 23.27
CA GLU A 319 -8.31 -0.73 22.76
C GLU A 319 -8.92 -0.35 21.40
N LYS A 320 -9.03 0.95 21.10
CA LYS A 320 -9.53 1.46 19.82
C LYS A 320 -8.48 1.43 18.69
N LEU A 321 -7.21 1.30 19.04
CA LEU A 321 -6.11 1.21 18.09
C LEU A 321 -5.94 -0.22 17.56
N TYR A 322 -6.32 -1.22 18.35
CA TYR A 322 -6.14 -2.62 17.95
C TYR A 322 -7.15 -3.03 16.88
N SER A 323 -6.66 -3.73 15.89
CA SER A 323 -7.49 -4.38 14.89
C SER A 323 -7.91 -5.75 15.42
N GLY A 324 -9.17 -6.11 15.21
CA GLY A 324 -9.63 -7.48 15.40
C GLY A 324 -9.08 -8.39 14.27
N ARG A 325 -7.79 -8.26 13.91
CA ARG A 325 -7.17 -9.12 12.89
C ARG A 325 -7.25 -10.56 13.33
N ILE A 326 -8.18 -11.29 12.76
CA ILE A 326 -8.08 -12.73 12.70
C ILE A 326 -7.17 -13.01 11.50
N ILE A 327 -5.92 -13.30 11.80
CA ILE A 327 -4.98 -13.76 10.80
C ILE A 327 -5.39 -15.20 10.48
N SER A 328 -6.26 -15.33 9.50
CA SER A 328 -6.43 -16.58 8.79
C SER A 328 -5.33 -16.61 7.75
N GLY A 329 -4.18 -17.21 8.07
CA GLY A 329 -3.37 -17.76 7.01
C GLY A 329 -4.28 -18.69 6.24
N ASP A 330 -4.48 -18.48 4.94
CA ASP A 330 -4.93 -19.55 4.07
C ASP A 330 -3.84 -20.61 4.16
N GLU A 331 -3.99 -21.53 5.12
CA GLU A 331 -3.11 -22.67 5.23
C GLU A 331 -3.26 -23.43 3.93
N ASP A 332 -2.21 -23.45 3.14
CA ASP A 332 -2.12 -24.33 1.99
C ASP A 332 -2.51 -25.75 2.48
N PRO A 333 -3.66 -26.29 2.02
CA PRO A 333 -4.22 -27.52 2.57
C PRO A 333 -3.33 -28.75 2.36
N ARG A 334 -2.26 -28.60 1.56
CA ARG A 334 -1.33 -29.67 1.26
C ARG A 334 -0.50 -30.03 2.50
N THR A 335 -0.35 -31.31 2.75
CA THR A 335 0.57 -31.84 3.76
C THR A 335 2.03 -31.49 3.40
N LEU A 336 2.94 -31.55 4.37
CA LEU A 336 4.37 -31.32 4.15
C LEU A 336 4.92 -32.21 3.01
N MET A 337 4.51 -33.48 2.95
CA MET A 337 4.93 -34.42 1.90
C MET A 337 4.42 -33.99 0.52
N GLU A 338 3.19 -33.51 0.44
CA GLU A 338 2.61 -33.02 -0.82
C GLU A 338 3.30 -31.73 -1.28
N LYS A 339 3.65 -30.83 -0.34
CA LYS A 339 4.44 -29.62 -0.63
C LYS A 339 5.82 -29.97 -1.17
N LEU A 340 6.52 -30.92 -0.54
CA LEU A 340 7.82 -31.40 -1.00
C LEU A 340 7.73 -32.05 -2.40
N ALA A 341 6.73 -32.90 -2.62
CA ALA A 341 6.51 -33.53 -3.92
C ALA A 341 6.18 -32.51 -5.02
N PHE A 342 5.36 -31.49 -4.69
CA PHE A 342 5.07 -30.38 -5.61
C PHE A 342 6.35 -29.61 -5.95
N PHE A 343 7.15 -29.27 -4.94
CA PHE A 343 8.40 -28.53 -5.12
C PHE A 343 9.40 -29.30 -6.00
N GLN A 344 9.51 -30.62 -5.81
CA GLN A 344 10.35 -31.47 -6.67
C GLN A 344 9.90 -31.43 -8.13
N LYS A 345 8.59 -31.61 -8.38
CA LYS A 345 8.02 -31.50 -9.73
C LYS A 345 8.26 -30.14 -10.37
N VAL A 346 8.13 -29.06 -9.60
CA VAL A 346 8.39 -27.70 -10.09
C VAL A 346 9.86 -27.56 -10.50
N ASN A 347 10.80 -28.08 -9.69
CA ASN A 347 12.22 -28.03 -10.03
C ASN A 347 12.54 -28.86 -11.29
N GLU A 348 11.94 -30.04 -11.45
CA GLU A 348 12.08 -30.83 -12.68
C GLU A 348 11.61 -30.09 -13.92
N GLN A 349 10.47 -29.38 -13.84
CA GLN A 349 9.99 -28.55 -14.95
C GLN A 349 10.86 -27.31 -15.17
N LEU A 350 11.41 -26.72 -14.11
CA LEU A 350 12.29 -25.54 -14.19
C LEU A 350 13.60 -25.87 -14.92
N GLU A 351 14.17 -27.07 -14.73
CA GLU A 351 15.36 -27.52 -15.46
C GLU A 351 15.13 -27.65 -16.98
N LEU A 352 13.88 -27.87 -17.40
CA LEU A 352 13.52 -27.92 -18.83
C LEU A 352 13.28 -26.52 -19.46
N LEU A 353 13.15 -25.49 -18.63
CA LEU A 353 12.93 -24.10 -19.08
C LEU A 353 14.26 -23.34 -19.24
N PRO A 354 14.35 -22.33 -20.13
CA PRO A 354 15.61 -21.65 -20.46
C PRO A 354 16.18 -20.75 -19.34
N GLY A 355 15.44 -20.49 -18.26
CA GLY A 355 15.89 -19.71 -17.11
C GLY A 355 16.05 -18.20 -17.35
N TYR A 356 15.53 -17.65 -18.46
CA TYR A 356 15.74 -16.23 -18.81
C TYR A 356 14.79 -15.25 -18.12
N ASP A 357 13.76 -15.74 -17.45
CA ASP A 357 12.71 -14.91 -16.81
C ASP A 357 12.18 -13.78 -17.71
N CYS A 358 12.08 -14.05 -19.02
CA CYS A 358 11.78 -13.05 -20.04
C CYS A 358 10.30 -12.66 -20.12
N SER A 359 9.42 -13.36 -19.42
CA SER A 359 7.95 -13.20 -19.41
C SER A 359 7.26 -13.35 -20.77
N ALA A 360 7.94 -13.79 -21.83
CA ALA A 360 7.36 -13.93 -23.18
C ALA A 360 6.17 -14.91 -23.22
N CYS A 361 6.16 -15.92 -22.35
CA CYS A 361 5.07 -16.88 -22.19
C CYS A 361 3.84 -16.34 -21.41
N GLY A 362 3.90 -15.09 -20.96
CA GLY A 362 2.86 -14.46 -20.14
C GLY A 362 3.04 -14.65 -18.63
N MET A 363 3.98 -15.48 -18.18
CA MET A 363 4.33 -15.68 -16.77
C MET A 363 5.49 -14.78 -16.38
N GLN A 364 5.59 -14.39 -15.11
CA GLN A 364 6.62 -13.46 -14.65
C GLN A 364 8.03 -14.06 -14.73
N THR A 365 8.20 -15.28 -14.24
CA THR A 365 9.48 -15.99 -14.21
C THR A 365 9.32 -17.40 -14.76
N CYS A 366 10.44 -18.03 -15.12
CA CYS A 366 10.46 -19.44 -15.51
C CYS A 366 10.00 -20.36 -14.38
N ARG A 367 10.24 -19.99 -13.11
CA ARG A 367 9.74 -20.75 -11.96
C ARG A 367 8.19 -20.74 -11.91
N ILE A 368 7.55 -19.59 -12.08
CA ILE A 368 6.09 -19.48 -12.12
C ILE A 368 5.50 -20.21 -13.33
N MET A 369 6.21 -20.22 -14.44
CA MET A 369 5.87 -21.05 -15.59
C MET A 369 5.92 -22.54 -15.24
N ALA A 370 6.96 -23.00 -14.54
CA ALA A 370 7.08 -24.38 -14.08
C ALA A 370 5.95 -24.76 -13.11
N GLU A 371 5.59 -23.89 -12.17
CA GLU A 371 4.43 -24.08 -11.27
C GLU A 371 3.12 -24.18 -12.04
N ALA A 372 2.92 -23.35 -13.06
CA ALA A 372 1.74 -23.38 -13.93
C ALA A 372 1.67 -24.68 -14.75
N ILE A 373 2.80 -25.22 -15.18
CA ILE A 373 2.88 -26.52 -15.87
C ILE A 373 2.50 -27.66 -14.89
N VAL A 374 3.06 -27.67 -13.68
CA VAL A 374 2.74 -28.70 -12.67
C VAL A 374 1.26 -28.65 -12.26
N ASN A 375 0.68 -27.46 -12.22
CA ASN A 375 -0.75 -27.23 -11.95
C ASN A 375 -1.66 -27.51 -13.16
N GLY A 376 -1.10 -27.84 -14.33
CA GLY A 376 -1.84 -28.17 -15.55
C GLY A 376 -2.49 -26.97 -16.25
N THR A 377 -2.13 -25.74 -15.89
CA THR A 377 -2.65 -24.50 -16.51
C THR A 377 -1.81 -24.03 -17.70
N LYS A 378 -0.60 -24.54 -17.84
CA LYS A 378 0.34 -24.31 -18.94
C LYS A 378 1.02 -25.61 -19.37
N GLN A 379 1.62 -25.58 -20.57
CA GLN A 379 2.44 -26.66 -21.12
C GLN A 379 3.84 -26.13 -21.46
N LEU A 380 4.81 -27.03 -21.59
CA LEU A 380 6.20 -26.64 -21.90
C LEU A 380 6.31 -25.92 -23.26
N GLU A 381 5.42 -26.27 -24.19
CA GLU A 381 5.31 -25.70 -25.52
C GLU A 381 4.84 -24.23 -25.50
N ASP A 382 4.23 -23.77 -24.43
CA ASP A 382 3.85 -22.36 -24.25
C ASP A 382 5.06 -21.45 -24.03
N CYS A 383 6.27 -22.01 -23.81
CA CYS A 383 7.48 -21.25 -23.72
C CYS A 383 7.97 -20.83 -25.11
N HIS A 384 7.77 -19.58 -25.48
CA HIS A 384 8.15 -19.05 -26.80
C HIS A 384 9.66 -19.18 -27.11
N ILE A 385 10.51 -19.13 -26.09
CA ILE A 385 11.95 -19.30 -26.27
C ILE A 385 12.30 -20.73 -26.66
N LEU A 386 11.75 -21.73 -25.97
CA LEU A 386 11.95 -23.14 -26.32
C LEU A 386 11.42 -23.46 -27.72
N HIS A 387 10.26 -22.91 -28.08
CA HIS A 387 9.67 -23.08 -29.41
C HIS A 387 10.61 -22.53 -30.50
N SER A 388 11.14 -21.31 -30.30
CA SER A 388 12.07 -20.69 -31.25
C SER A 388 13.44 -21.35 -31.31
N MET A 389 13.90 -22.04 -30.26
CA MET A 389 15.12 -22.83 -30.27
C MET A 389 14.95 -24.10 -31.11
N LYS A 390 13.83 -24.84 -30.91
CA LYS A 390 13.52 -26.04 -31.69
C LYS A 390 13.36 -25.77 -33.19
N GLU A 391 12.87 -24.58 -33.59
CA GLU A 391 12.75 -24.19 -35.01
C GLU A 391 14.10 -23.85 -35.68
N LYS A 392 15.15 -23.53 -34.92
CA LYS A 392 16.49 -23.25 -35.45
C LYS A 392 17.38 -24.47 -35.57
N ASP A 393 17.00 -25.58 -34.95
CA ASP A 393 17.71 -26.87 -34.99
C ASP A 393 17.17 -27.79 -36.10
N VAL A 394 16.19 -27.35 -36.88
CA VAL A 394 15.63 -27.99 -38.07
C VAL A 394 16.07 -27.24 -39.33
#